data_061820ac23496200eb2c6dc02b30fe9c
#
_entry.id   061820ac23496200eb2c6dc02b30fe9c
#
_cell.length_a   1.000
_cell.length_b   1.000
_cell.length_c   1.000
_cell.angle_alpha   90.00
_cell.angle_beta   90.00
_cell.angle_gamma   90.00
#
_symmetry.space_group_name_H-M   'P 1'
#
loop_
_entity.id
_entity.type
_entity.pdbx_description
1 polymer ?
#
loop_
_entity_poly.entity_id
_entity_poly.type
_entity_poly.pdbx_seq_one_letter_code
_entity_poly.pdbx_strand_id
1 'polypeptide(L)'
;MPGEELMGNRRKVIVVEGTPRTSKKQFARLLARELNYHFVGEPVPDSGILKSFYRGGDRYTLATELYFLVSRFKQLGQAMEQDLFSPSDTVLSFMIEKSRIYASMTLSDEEQKIYDSIYPMLSTTGVKPDLIVYLYAEPSIILRAVRNSPITGEEFMTREYLDSLIEAYHSFFYRYTACPVVFFDVSEIPGWNGENQDVAKDMIRFIDRLKPGSNFYVPRLAAP
;
A
#
# COMPACT_ATOMS: atom_id res chain seq x y z
N MET A 1 1.85 40.19 18.56
CA MET A 1 2.05 38.98 17.77
C MET A 1 1.22 37.86 18.37
N PRO A 2 -0.01 37.62 17.91
CA PRO A 2 -0.76 36.43 18.24
C PRO A 2 -1.01 35.66 16.94
N GLY A 3 -0.19 34.67 16.62
CA GLY A 3 -0.30 33.91 15.39
C GLY A 3 0.45 32.57 15.32
N GLU A 4 1.11 32.14 16.39
CA GLU A 4 1.97 30.95 16.36
C GLU A 4 1.49 29.76 17.21
N GLU A 5 0.35 29.84 17.88
CA GLU A 5 -0.07 28.79 18.85
C GLU A 5 -1.20 27.84 18.35
N LEU A 6 -1.57 27.83 17.07
CA LEU A 6 -2.65 26.98 16.56
C LEU A 6 -2.22 25.98 15.47
N MET A 7 -0.93 25.74 15.25
CA MET A 7 -0.48 24.52 14.56
C MET A 7 -0.45 23.38 15.57
N GLY A 8 -1.62 22.85 15.90
CA GLY A 8 -1.75 21.59 16.59
C GLY A 8 -0.91 20.55 15.87
N ASN A 9 -0.10 19.81 16.62
CA ASN A 9 0.85 18.80 16.19
C ASN A 9 0.14 17.78 15.26
N ARG A 10 0.11 18.07 13.95
CA ARG A 10 -0.54 17.20 12.96
C ARG A 10 0.25 15.91 12.92
N ARG A 11 -0.42 14.81 13.21
CA ARG A 11 0.14 13.46 13.19
C ARG A 11 0.72 13.15 11.81
N LYS A 12 1.88 12.51 11.81
CA LYS A 12 2.49 11.99 10.59
C LYS A 12 1.90 10.63 10.23
N VAL A 13 1.49 10.50 8.99
CA VAL A 13 0.99 9.25 8.42
C VAL A 13 1.89 8.82 7.28
N ILE A 14 2.58 7.70 7.46
CA ILE A 14 3.37 7.04 6.42
C ILE A 14 2.58 5.84 5.90
N VAL A 15 2.40 5.77 4.59
CA VAL A 15 1.81 4.60 3.94
C VAL A 15 2.91 3.78 3.28
N VAL A 16 2.96 2.49 3.55
CA VAL A 16 3.77 1.53 2.80
C VAL A 16 2.81 0.73 1.92
N GLU A 17 2.79 1.02 0.64
CA GLU A 17 1.97 0.31 -0.35
C GLU A 17 2.88 -0.46 -1.31
N GLY A 18 2.32 -1.41 -2.08
CA GLY A 18 3.13 -2.14 -3.05
C GLY A 18 2.42 -3.31 -3.71
N THR A 19 3.05 -3.79 -4.76
CA THR A 19 2.60 -4.98 -5.49
C THR A 19 2.62 -6.22 -4.59
N PRO A 20 1.90 -7.29 -4.94
CA PRO A 20 1.91 -8.54 -4.16
C PRO A 20 3.33 -9.06 -3.92
N ARG A 21 3.52 -9.76 -2.80
CA ARG A 21 4.78 -10.46 -2.48
C ARG A 21 6.02 -9.57 -2.30
N THR A 22 5.86 -8.26 -2.20
CA THR A 22 6.96 -7.32 -1.89
C THR A 22 7.27 -7.19 -0.39
N SER A 23 6.66 -8.02 0.45
CA SER A 23 6.82 -7.99 1.92
C SER A 23 6.46 -6.62 2.55
N LYS A 24 5.57 -5.87 1.90
CA LYS A 24 5.19 -4.52 2.33
C LYS A 24 4.70 -4.45 3.79
N LYS A 25 3.91 -5.45 4.24
CA LYS A 25 3.38 -5.48 5.61
C LYS A 25 4.48 -5.66 6.64
N GLN A 26 5.47 -6.51 6.37
CA GLN A 26 6.64 -6.71 7.21
C GLN A 26 7.48 -5.44 7.28
N PHE A 27 7.74 -4.82 6.13
CA PHE A 27 8.52 -3.58 6.07
C PHE A 27 7.80 -2.40 6.75
N ALA A 28 6.48 -2.26 6.57
CA ALA A 28 5.69 -1.26 7.27
C ALA A 28 5.77 -1.43 8.80
N ARG A 29 5.68 -2.67 9.29
CA ARG A 29 5.82 -2.97 10.72
C ARG A 29 7.22 -2.66 11.23
N LEU A 30 8.25 -2.96 10.44
CA LEU A 30 9.63 -2.65 10.76
C LEU A 30 9.84 -1.14 10.84
N LEU A 31 9.38 -0.36 9.86
CA LEU A 31 9.45 1.11 9.86
C LEU A 31 8.72 1.70 11.07
N ALA A 32 7.52 1.21 11.38
CA ALA A 32 6.77 1.66 12.55
C ALA A 32 7.55 1.46 13.85
N ARG A 33 8.18 0.29 14.00
CA ARG A 33 9.03 -0.01 15.16
C ARG A 33 10.25 0.90 15.26
N GLU A 34 10.98 1.09 14.16
CA GLU A 34 12.19 1.92 14.13
C GLU A 34 11.89 3.42 14.34
N LEU A 35 10.70 3.89 13.93
CA LEU A 35 10.23 5.25 14.13
C LEU A 35 9.48 5.45 15.46
N ASN A 36 9.16 4.39 16.19
CA ASN A 36 8.25 4.40 17.34
C ASN A 36 6.85 4.94 16.99
N TYR A 37 6.32 4.54 15.83
CA TYR A 37 5.00 4.88 15.32
C TYR A 37 4.01 3.73 15.53
N HIS A 38 2.73 4.04 15.59
CA HIS A 38 1.68 3.02 15.59
C HIS A 38 1.61 2.31 14.23
N PHE A 39 1.43 0.98 14.23
CA PHE A 39 1.29 0.18 13.01
C PHE A 39 -0.15 -0.24 12.77
N VAL A 40 -0.67 0.04 11.58
CA VAL A 40 -1.99 -0.44 11.13
C VAL A 40 -1.83 -1.33 9.90
N GLY A 41 -2.20 -2.59 10.06
CA GLY A 41 -2.11 -3.59 9.00
C GLY A 41 -3.29 -3.57 8.03
N GLU A 42 -3.06 -3.95 6.77
CA GLU A 42 -4.15 -4.19 5.81
C GLU A 42 -5.04 -5.34 6.31
N PRO A 43 -6.39 -5.21 6.21
CA PRO A 43 -7.30 -6.31 6.54
C PRO A 43 -6.96 -7.56 5.73
N VAL A 44 -6.96 -8.71 6.38
CA VAL A 44 -6.78 -9.99 5.69
C VAL A 44 -8.10 -10.38 5.06
N PRO A 45 -8.20 -10.50 3.73
CA PRO A 45 -9.43 -10.90 3.07
C PRO A 45 -9.74 -12.38 3.36
N ASP A 46 -11.03 -12.72 3.29
CA ASP A 46 -11.45 -14.12 3.30
C ASP A 46 -10.82 -14.90 2.13
N SER A 47 -10.31 -16.09 2.41
CA SER A 47 -9.62 -16.92 1.42
C SER A 47 -10.53 -17.33 0.24
N GLY A 48 -11.84 -17.45 0.46
CA GLY A 48 -12.82 -17.74 -0.58
C GLY A 48 -12.95 -16.60 -1.58
N ILE A 49 -12.93 -15.34 -1.09
CA ILE A 49 -13.01 -14.14 -1.93
C ILE A 49 -11.76 -13.98 -2.78
N LEU A 50 -10.57 -14.15 -2.19
CA LEU A 50 -9.30 -14.12 -2.93
C LEU A 50 -9.27 -15.16 -4.05
N LYS A 51 -9.71 -16.39 -3.75
CA LYS A 51 -9.76 -17.47 -4.73
C LYS A 51 -10.71 -17.15 -5.88
N SER A 52 -11.85 -16.57 -5.61
CA SER A 52 -12.83 -16.16 -6.63
C SER A 52 -12.28 -15.04 -7.50
N PHE A 53 -11.62 -14.06 -6.90
CA PHE A 53 -10.98 -12.94 -7.59
C PHE A 53 -9.93 -13.42 -8.61
N TYR A 54 -8.96 -14.22 -8.19
CA TYR A 54 -7.88 -14.67 -9.08
C TYR A 54 -8.30 -15.75 -10.10
N ARG A 55 -9.42 -16.44 -9.89
CA ARG A 55 -9.96 -17.40 -10.88
C ARG A 55 -10.67 -16.75 -12.07
N GLY A 56 -10.86 -15.44 -12.06
CA GLY A 56 -11.43 -14.71 -13.19
C GLY A 56 -12.91 -15.02 -13.43
N GLY A 57 -13.69 -15.21 -12.37
CA GLY A 57 -15.14 -15.36 -12.50
C GLY A 57 -15.81 -14.02 -12.69
N ASP A 58 -16.21 -13.65 -13.91
CA ASP A 58 -16.86 -12.38 -14.27
C ASP A 58 -18.07 -12.00 -13.40
N ARG A 59 -18.68 -12.97 -12.74
CA ARG A 59 -19.91 -12.78 -11.96
C ARG A 59 -19.74 -12.05 -10.62
N TYR A 60 -18.51 -11.89 -10.12
CA TYR A 60 -18.26 -11.37 -8.77
C TYR A 60 -17.30 -10.19 -8.71
N THR A 61 -16.89 -9.65 -9.85
CA THR A 61 -15.79 -8.67 -9.89
C THR A 61 -16.16 -7.40 -9.14
N LEU A 62 -17.30 -6.77 -9.44
CA LEU A 62 -17.76 -5.58 -8.72
C LEU A 62 -17.98 -5.86 -7.22
N ALA A 63 -18.62 -6.99 -6.88
CA ALA A 63 -18.87 -7.35 -5.48
C ALA A 63 -17.56 -7.55 -4.71
N THR A 64 -16.56 -8.13 -5.35
CA THR A 64 -15.23 -8.33 -4.75
C THR A 64 -14.51 -7.01 -4.52
N GLU A 65 -14.51 -6.11 -5.51
CA GLU A 65 -13.88 -4.79 -5.37
C GLU A 65 -14.57 -3.93 -4.31
N LEU A 66 -15.91 -3.97 -4.22
CA LEU A 66 -16.67 -3.31 -3.17
C LEU A 66 -16.38 -3.90 -1.79
N TYR A 67 -16.23 -5.22 -1.69
CA TYR A 67 -15.83 -5.87 -0.43
C TYR A 67 -14.47 -5.36 0.06
N PHE A 68 -13.48 -5.29 -0.81
CA PHE A 68 -12.16 -4.78 -0.45
C PHE A 68 -12.20 -3.30 -0.07
N LEU A 69 -12.96 -2.49 -0.80
CA LEU A 69 -13.14 -1.08 -0.50
C LEU A 69 -13.76 -0.87 0.89
N VAL A 70 -14.87 -1.57 1.19
CA VAL A 70 -15.57 -1.50 2.48
C VAL A 70 -14.68 -2.02 3.62
N SER A 71 -13.92 -3.08 3.38
CA SER A 71 -13.01 -3.66 4.39
C SER A 71 -11.91 -2.67 4.77
N ARG A 72 -11.30 -1.99 3.78
CA ARG A 72 -10.29 -0.94 4.03
C ARG A 72 -10.89 0.27 4.71
N PHE A 73 -12.07 0.70 4.31
CA PHE A 73 -12.80 1.78 4.96
C PHE A 73 -13.04 1.51 6.45
N LYS A 74 -13.55 0.34 6.79
CA LYS A 74 -13.78 -0.07 8.19
C LYS A 74 -12.48 -0.10 9.00
N GLN A 75 -11.41 -0.64 8.42
CA GLN A 75 -10.10 -0.72 9.09
C GLN A 75 -9.52 0.67 9.37
N LEU A 76 -9.62 1.60 8.42
CA LEU A 76 -9.19 2.98 8.62
C LEU A 76 -10.05 3.68 9.68
N GLY A 77 -11.38 3.48 9.67
CA GLY A 77 -12.27 4.02 10.69
C GLY A 77 -11.90 3.55 12.10
N GLN A 78 -11.67 2.26 12.29
CA GLN A 78 -11.22 1.69 13.56
C GLN A 78 -9.86 2.24 14.01
N ALA A 79 -8.92 2.39 13.08
CA ALA A 79 -7.62 2.98 13.40
C ALA A 79 -7.74 4.44 13.86
N MET A 80 -8.63 5.21 13.23
CA MET A 80 -8.89 6.60 13.62
C MET A 80 -9.61 6.71 14.96
N GLU A 81 -10.53 5.81 15.28
CA GLU A 81 -11.20 5.78 16.60
C GLU A 81 -10.21 5.49 17.72
N GLN A 82 -9.32 4.51 17.55
CA GLN A 82 -8.25 4.23 18.51
C GLN A 82 -7.33 5.45 18.72
N ASP A 83 -7.08 6.18 17.67
CA ASP A 83 -6.22 7.33 17.63
C ASP A 83 -6.81 8.56 18.34
N LEU A 84 -8.15 8.66 18.48
CA LEU A 84 -8.80 9.70 19.28
C LEU A 84 -8.43 9.62 20.77
N PHE A 85 -8.17 8.41 21.27
CA PHE A 85 -7.84 8.20 22.68
C PHE A 85 -6.33 8.22 22.97
N SER A 86 -5.50 7.96 21.95
CA SER A 86 -4.03 7.94 22.06
C SER A 86 -3.39 8.39 20.74
N PRO A 87 -3.31 9.74 20.52
CA PRO A 87 -2.75 10.29 19.30
C PRO A 87 -1.30 9.85 19.08
N SER A 88 -1.03 9.19 17.96
CA SER A 88 0.33 8.76 17.60
C SER A 88 0.58 8.87 16.09
N ASP A 89 1.82 9.16 15.72
CA ASP A 89 2.26 9.01 14.35
C ASP A 89 2.06 7.56 13.90
N THR A 90 1.70 7.34 12.64
CA THR A 90 1.21 6.03 12.20
C THR A 90 1.86 5.58 10.90
N VAL A 91 2.16 4.28 10.82
CA VAL A 91 2.52 3.60 9.56
C VAL A 91 1.39 2.65 9.17
N LEU A 92 0.82 2.87 7.99
CA LEU A 92 -0.20 2.02 7.38
C LEU A 92 0.46 1.08 6.37
N SER A 93 0.04 -0.18 6.27
CA SER A 93 0.48 -1.08 5.20
C SER A 93 -0.51 -1.16 4.03
N PHE A 94 -1.37 -0.17 3.89
CA PHE A 94 -2.35 -0.04 2.81
C PHE A 94 -2.87 1.40 2.72
N MET A 95 -3.48 1.73 1.58
CA MET A 95 -4.23 2.95 1.35
C MET A 95 -5.57 2.63 0.70
N ILE A 96 -6.55 3.51 0.85
CA ILE A 96 -7.89 3.27 0.29
C ILE A 96 -7.87 3.37 -1.25
N GLU A 97 -7.01 4.21 -1.80
CA GLU A 97 -6.82 4.42 -3.24
C GLU A 97 -6.35 3.18 -3.98
N LYS A 98 -5.72 2.24 -3.28
CA LYS A 98 -5.41 0.91 -3.83
C LYS A 98 -6.65 0.25 -4.44
N SER A 99 -7.81 0.43 -3.82
CA SER A 99 -9.06 -0.11 -4.34
C SER A 99 -9.39 0.40 -5.74
N ARG A 100 -9.06 1.65 -6.08
CA ARG A 100 -9.24 2.19 -7.44
C ARG A 100 -8.24 1.60 -8.44
N ILE A 101 -7.02 1.29 -8.02
CA ILE A 101 -6.01 0.66 -8.90
C ILE A 101 -6.55 -0.69 -9.39
N TYR A 102 -7.04 -1.52 -8.48
CA TYR A 102 -7.61 -2.82 -8.83
C TYR A 102 -8.89 -2.67 -9.62
N ALA A 103 -9.83 -1.85 -9.18
CA ALA A 103 -11.09 -1.62 -9.87
C ALA A 103 -10.89 -1.20 -11.34
N SER A 104 -9.92 -0.32 -11.61
CA SER A 104 -9.61 0.13 -12.98
C SER A 104 -9.08 -0.97 -13.91
N MET A 105 -8.61 -2.09 -13.35
CA MET A 105 -8.09 -3.23 -14.11
C MET A 105 -9.12 -4.34 -14.30
N THR A 106 -10.05 -4.47 -13.37
CA THR A 106 -10.89 -5.66 -13.24
C THR A 106 -12.35 -5.42 -13.61
N LEU A 107 -12.83 -4.19 -13.50
CA LEU A 107 -14.23 -3.85 -13.75
C LEU A 107 -14.49 -3.53 -15.24
N SER A 108 -15.66 -3.94 -15.71
CA SER A 108 -16.21 -3.46 -16.99
C SER A 108 -16.56 -1.97 -16.88
N ASP A 109 -16.80 -1.30 -18.02
CA ASP A 109 -17.15 0.12 -18.05
C ASP A 109 -18.45 0.44 -17.28
N GLU A 110 -19.42 -0.47 -17.30
CA GLU A 110 -20.66 -0.32 -16.52
C GLU A 110 -20.41 -0.49 -15.02
N GLU A 111 -19.67 -1.51 -14.62
CA GLU A 111 -19.30 -1.75 -13.22
C GLU A 111 -18.43 -0.62 -12.66
N GLN A 112 -17.51 -0.08 -13.48
CA GLN A 112 -16.67 1.05 -13.10
C GLN A 112 -17.52 2.29 -12.77
N LYS A 113 -18.57 2.59 -13.54
CA LYS A 113 -19.50 3.70 -13.26
C LYS A 113 -20.20 3.52 -11.90
N ILE A 114 -20.62 2.31 -11.58
CA ILE A 114 -21.24 1.99 -10.28
C ILE A 114 -20.21 2.18 -9.17
N TYR A 115 -19.02 1.62 -9.34
CA TYR A 115 -17.93 1.72 -8.38
C TYR A 115 -17.56 3.18 -8.10
N ASP A 116 -17.38 4.00 -9.15
CA ASP A 116 -17.03 5.41 -9.05
C ASP A 116 -18.12 6.27 -8.38
N SER A 117 -19.38 5.82 -8.38
CA SER A 117 -20.45 6.48 -7.62
C SER A 117 -20.39 6.19 -6.12
N ILE A 118 -19.89 5.02 -5.73
CA ILE A 118 -19.79 4.57 -4.33
C ILE A 118 -18.47 5.01 -3.69
N TYR A 119 -17.36 4.96 -4.45
CA TYR A 119 -16.02 5.23 -3.94
C TYR A 119 -15.88 6.55 -3.16
N PRO A 120 -16.40 7.72 -3.64
CA PRO A 120 -16.29 8.98 -2.92
C PRO A 120 -16.93 8.97 -1.53
N MET A 121 -18.01 8.18 -1.37
CA MET A 121 -18.74 8.08 -0.09
C MET A 121 -17.89 7.41 1.00
N LEU A 122 -16.99 6.52 0.60
CA LEU A 122 -16.14 5.74 1.51
C LEU A 122 -14.71 6.28 1.59
N SER A 123 -14.23 6.99 0.57
CA SER A 123 -12.86 7.53 0.56
C SER A 123 -12.66 8.80 1.42
N THR A 124 -13.74 9.36 1.97
CA THR A 124 -13.71 10.56 2.81
C THR A 124 -13.24 10.30 4.25
N THR A 125 -12.67 9.16 4.54
CA THR A 125 -12.19 8.78 5.90
C THR A 125 -11.14 9.71 6.50
N GLY A 126 -10.68 10.71 5.78
CA GLY A 126 -9.84 11.77 6.30
C GLY A 126 -8.36 11.40 6.55
N VAL A 127 -7.95 10.16 6.33
CA VAL A 127 -6.54 9.76 6.43
C VAL A 127 -5.80 10.25 5.19
N LYS A 128 -5.01 11.31 5.37
CA LYS A 128 -4.14 11.84 4.32
C LYS A 128 -2.71 11.44 4.65
N PRO A 129 -2.04 10.67 3.79
CA PRO A 129 -0.64 10.33 4.00
C PRO A 129 0.24 11.59 3.86
N ASP A 130 1.27 11.67 4.70
CA ASP A 130 2.36 12.64 4.57
C ASP A 130 3.48 12.11 3.68
N LEU A 131 3.52 10.77 3.51
CA LEU A 131 4.49 10.06 2.70
C LEU A 131 3.92 8.71 2.26
N ILE A 132 4.21 8.34 1.02
CA ILE A 132 4.00 6.97 0.53
C ILE A 132 5.34 6.35 0.19
N VAL A 133 5.59 5.14 0.70
CA VAL A 133 6.68 4.26 0.28
C VAL A 133 6.06 3.16 -0.58
N TYR A 134 6.28 3.23 -1.88
CA TYR A 134 5.76 2.27 -2.84
C TYR A 134 6.81 1.21 -3.17
N LEU A 135 6.57 -0.02 -2.71
CA LEU A 135 7.39 -1.19 -2.97
C LEU A 135 6.93 -1.93 -4.22
N TYR A 136 7.84 -2.23 -5.12
CA TYR A 136 7.57 -3.06 -6.28
C TYR A 136 8.72 -4.03 -6.54
N ALA A 137 8.44 -5.07 -7.31
CA ALA A 137 9.43 -6.04 -7.73
C ALA A 137 9.10 -6.51 -9.15
N GLU A 138 10.12 -7.05 -9.84
CA GLU A 138 9.91 -7.68 -11.13
C GLU A 138 8.91 -8.84 -11.06
N PRO A 139 8.04 -9.04 -12.08
CA PRO A 139 7.05 -10.13 -12.12
C PRO A 139 7.66 -11.51 -11.91
N SER A 140 8.86 -11.76 -12.42
CA SER A 140 9.60 -13.02 -12.28
C SER A 140 9.90 -13.36 -10.80
N ILE A 141 10.21 -12.35 -9.99
CA ILE A 141 10.49 -12.48 -8.56
C ILE A 141 9.19 -12.78 -7.81
N ILE A 142 8.11 -12.04 -8.11
CA ILE A 142 6.79 -12.25 -7.52
C ILE A 142 6.29 -13.68 -7.81
N LEU A 143 6.34 -14.11 -9.07
CA LEU A 143 5.92 -15.47 -9.47
C LEU A 143 6.76 -16.57 -8.79
N ARG A 144 8.05 -16.35 -8.62
CA ARG A 144 8.91 -17.27 -7.88
C ARG A 144 8.50 -17.34 -6.41
N ALA A 145 8.20 -16.20 -5.78
CA ALA A 145 7.74 -16.15 -4.39
C ALA A 145 6.38 -16.84 -4.22
N VAL A 146 5.45 -16.68 -5.17
CA VAL A 146 4.15 -17.38 -5.19
C VAL A 146 4.35 -18.90 -5.27
N ARG A 147 5.23 -19.36 -6.16
CA ARG A 147 5.52 -20.80 -6.30
C ARG A 147 6.17 -21.41 -5.07
N ASN A 148 7.07 -20.69 -4.43
CA ASN A 148 7.81 -21.19 -3.27
C ASN A 148 6.96 -21.22 -1.97
N SER A 149 5.95 -20.37 -1.87
CA SER A 149 5.07 -20.28 -0.70
C SER A 149 3.68 -19.83 -1.12
N PRO A 150 2.87 -20.74 -1.72
CA PRO A 150 1.56 -20.37 -2.25
C PRO A 150 0.60 -19.92 -1.14
N ILE A 151 -0.10 -18.81 -1.38
CA ILE A 151 -1.27 -18.38 -0.62
C ILE A 151 -2.49 -18.75 -1.45
N THR A 152 -3.53 -19.26 -0.82
CA THR A 152 -4.77 -19.66 -1.49
C THR A 152 -5.29 -18.54 -2.42
N GLY A 153 -5.42 -18.85 -3.70
CA GLY A 153 -5.87 -17.95 -4.76
C GLY A 153 -4.72 -17.36 -5.58
N GLU A 154 -3.54 -17.10 -5.02
CA GLU A 154 -2.42 -16.52 -5.76
C GLU A 154 -1.80 -17.47 -6.79
N GLU A 155 -2.08 -18.78 -6.70
CA GLU A 155 -1.69 -19.78 -7.70
C GLU A 155 -2.23 -19.48 -9.10
N PHE A 156 -3.25 -18.61 -9.21
CA PHE A 156 -3.83 -18.17 -10.49
C PHE A 156 -3.21 -16.88 -11.04
N MET A 157 -2.25 -16.27 -10.32
CA MET A 157 -1.53 -15.11 -10.85
C MET A 157 -0.72 -15.48 -12.07
N THR A 158 -1.00 -14.82 -13.19
CA THR A 158 -0.21 -14.91 -14.40
C THR A 158 0.82 -13.78 -14.49
N ARG A 159 1.77 -13.93 -15.41
CA ARG A 159 2.74 -12.87 -15.69
C ARG A 159 2.04 -11.64 -16.27
N GLU A 160 1.14 -11.85 -17.21
CA GLU A 160 0.38 -10.77 -17.86
C GLU A 160 -0.43 -9.96 -16.85
N TYR A 161 -1.07 -10.64 -15.90
CA TYR A 161 -1.77 -9.98 -14.80
C TYR A 161 -0.81 -9.11 -13.96
N LEU A 162 0.35 -9.64 -13.62
CA LEU A 162 1.33 -8.89 -12.81
C LEU A 162 1.94 -7.71 -13.57
N ASP A 163 2.23 -7.88 -14.88
CA ASP A 163 2.71 -6.79 -15.73
C ASP A 163 1.68 -5.64 -15.75
N SER A 164 0.40 -5.96 -15.97
CA SER A 164 -0.70 -4.98 -15.96
C SER A 164 -0.88 -4.33 -14.60
N LEU A 165 -0.76 -5.09 -13.52
CA LEU A 165 -0.90 -4.57 -12.15
C LEU A 165 0.23 -3.61 -11.79
N ILE A 166 1.47 -3.95 -12.13
CA ILE A 166 2.64 -3.09 -11.88
C ILE A 166 2.52 -1.80 -12.68
N GLU A 167 2.09 -1.88 -13.95
CA GLU A 167 1.85 -0.71 -14.78
C GLU A 167 0.75 0.21 -14.19
N ALA A 168 -0.36 -0.38 -13.71
CA ALA A 168 -1.42 0.38 -13.07
C ALA A 168 -0.94 1.10 -11.79
N TYR A 169 -0.15 0.42 -10.96
CA TYR A 169 0.47 1.03 -9.78
C TYR A 169 1.45 2.15 -10.14
N HIS A 170 2.34 1.92 -11.12
CA HIS A 170 3.28 2.94 -11.59
C HIS A 170 2.54 4.16 -12.14
N SER A 171 1.55 3.94 -13.01
CA SER A 171 0.72 5.02 -13.59
C SER A 171 0.00 5.82 -12.51
N PHE A 172 -0.52 5.15 -11.48
CA PHE A 172 -1.16 5.82 -10.36
C PHE A 172 -0.18 6.66 -9.55
N PHE A 173 0.94 6.09 -9.11
CA PHE A 173 1.89 6.79 -8.23
C PHE A 173 2.70 7.87 -8.94
N TYR A 174 2.98 7.75 -10.23
CA TYR A 174 3.61 8.84 -11.01
C TYR A 174 2.73 10.08 -11.11
N ARG A 175 1.41 9.91 -11.07
CA ARG A 175 0.44 11.03 -11.09
C ARG A 175 0.01 11.49 -9.70
N TYR A 176 0.45 10.80 -8.67
CA TYR A 176 0.07 11.12 -7.29
C TYR A 176 0.81 12.36 -6.80
N THR A 177 0.06 13.40 -6.41
CA THR A 177 0.62 14.71 -6.03
C THR A 177 0.26 15.16 -4.62
N ALA A 178 -0.57 14.38 -3.89
CA ALA A 178 -1.06 14.79 -2.57
C ALA A 178 0.04 14.76 -1.49
N CYS A 179 1.08 13.91 -1.66
CA CYS A 179 2.27 13.88 -0.82
C CYS A 179 3.45 13.31 -1.61
N PRO A 180 4.70 13.38 -1.08
CA PRO A 180 5.84 12.69 -1.67
C PRO A 180 5.63 11.19 -1.79
N VAL A 181 6.12 10.60 -2.90
CA VAL A 181 6.13 9.15 -3.13
C VAL A 181 7.58 8.69 -3.26
N VAL A 182 7.95 7.67 -2.51
CA VAL A 182 9.24 6.97 -2.61
C VAL A 182 9.04 5.69 -3.37
N PHE A 183 9.61 5.57 -4.55
CA PHE A 183 9.65 4.35 -5.35
C PHE A 183 10.81 3.48 -4.88
N PHE A 184 10.51 2.27 -4.44
CA PHE A 184 11.47 1.33 -3.90
C PHE A 184 11.38 -0.02 -4.61
N ASP A 185 12.33 -0.27 -5.53
CA ASP A 185 12.50 -1.58 -6.15
C ASP A 185 13.19 -2.53 -5.17
N VAL A 186 12.48 -3.58 -4.79
CA VAL A 186 13.01 -4.59 -3.87
C VAL A 186 13.64 -5.80 -4.59
N SER A 187 13.62 -5.80 -5.93
CA SER A 187 14.14 -6.90 -6.75
C SER A 187 15.65 -7.12 -6.53
N GLU A 188 16.38 -6.02 -6.36
CA GLU A 188 17.84 -6.02 -6.27
C GLU A 188 18.37 -6.25 -4.85
N ILE A 189 17.48 -6.45 -3.87
CA ILE A 189 17.90 -6.63 -2.48
C ILE A 189 18.06 -8.11 -2.15
N PRO A 190 19.29 -8.59 -1.92
CA PRO A 190 19.52 -9.99 -1.57
C PRO A 190 18.77 -10.38 -0.29
N GLY A 191 18.02 -11.48 -0.37
CA GLY A 191 17.28 -12.01 0.78
C GLY A 191 16.15 -11.12 1.29
N TRP A 192 15.60 -10.24 0.44
CA TRP A 192 14.51 -9.36 0.84
C TRP A 192 13.32 -10.11 1.42
N ASN A 193 12.94 -9.75 2.63
CA ASN A 193 11.77 -10.28 3.35
C ASN A 193 10.98 -9.18 4.08
N GLY A 194 11.39 -7.92 3.90
CA GLY A 194 10.80 -6.77 4.58
C GLY A 194 11.27 -6.55 6.02
N GLU A 195 12.20 -7.36 6.54
CA GLU A 195 12.70 -7.26 7.92
C GLU A 195 14.17 -6.82 7.99
N ASN A 196 14.70 -6.29 6.88
CA ASN A 196 16.07 -5.84 6.81
C ASN A 196 16.24 -4.48 7.53
N GLN A 197 16.84 -4.52 8.73
CA GLN A 197 16.99 -3.34 9.60
C GLN A 197 17.86 -2.24 8.99
N ASP A 198 18.93 -2.61 8.29
CA ASP A 198 19.83 -1.63 7.68
C ASP A 198 19.12 -0.86 6.56
N VAL A 199 18.29 -1.55 5.78
CA VAL A 199 17.43 -0.92 4.77
C VAL A 199 16.42 0.02 5.42
N ALA A 200 15.78 -0.38 6.52
CA ALA A 200 14.83 0.46 7.22
C ALA A 200 15.48 1.74 7.78
N LYS A 201 16.64 1.61 8.42
CA LYS A 201 17.40 2.76 8.95
C LYS A 201 17.90 3.68 7.84
N ASP A 202 18.31 3.12 6.70
CA ASP A 202 18.73 3.92 5.54
C ASP A 202 17.53 4.63 4.90
N MET A 203 16.39 3.95 4.79
CA MET A 203 15.13 4.54 4.33
C MET A 203 14.71 5.72 5.22
N ILE A 204 14.79 5.61 6.55
CA ILE A 204 14.46 6.69 7.47
C ILE A 204 15.35 7.91 7.21
N ARG A 205 16.66 7.72 7.05
CA ARG A 205 17.58 8.81 6.68
C ARG A 205 17.28 9.42 5.30
N PHE A 206 16.76 8.62 4.38
CA PHE A 206 16.34 9.09 3.07
C PHE A 206 15.06 9.93 3.15
N ILE A 207 14.10 9.51 3.98
CA ILE A 207 12.83 10.22 4.23
C ILE A 207 13.06 11.66 4.71
N ASP A 208 14.07 11.91 5.53
CA ASP A 208 14.40 13.25 6.03
C ASP A 208 14.88 14.23 4.93
N ARG A 209 15.13 13.75 3.72
CA ARG A 209 15.66 14.53 2.58
C ARG A 209 14.76 14.54 1.36
N LEU A 210 13.51 14.11 1.51
CA LEU A 210 12.56 14.00 0.41
C LEU A 210 12.24 15.34 -0.24
N LYS A 211 12.01 15.26 -1.55
CA LYS A 211 11.46 16.36 -2.35
C LYS A 211 9.97 16.12 -2.61
N PRO A 212 9.18 17.18 -2.85
CA PRO A 212 7.82 17.00 -3.35
C PRO A 212 7.79 16.14 -4.63
N GLY A 213 6.77 15.29 -4.79
CA GLY A 213 6.60 14.41 -5.94
C GLY A 213 7.34 13.07 -5.81
N SER A 214 7.75 12.49 -6.93
CA SER A 214 8.37 11.17 -7.00
C SER A 214 9.84 11.19 -6.60
N ASN A 215 10.21 10.28 -5.71
CA ASN A 215 11.57 10.06 -5.24
C ASN A 215 11.93 8.59 -5.47
N PHE A 216 13.16 8.30 -5.90
CA PHE A 216 13.62 6.94 -6.17
C PHE A 216 14.65 6.55 -5.11
N TYR A 217 14.35 5.50 -4.37
CA TYR A 217 15.21 5.02 -3.30
C TYR A 217 16.02 3.80 -3.75
N VAL A 218 17.33 3.92 -3.60
CA VAL A 218 18.28 2.81 -3.75
C VAL A 218 19.02 2.68 -2.42
N PRO A 219 18.89 1.54 -1.70
CA PRO A 219 19.52 1.39 -0.40
C PRO A 219 21.03 1.39 -0.50
N ARG A 220 21.66 2.09 0.42
CA ARG A 220 23.11 2.06 0.60
C ARG A 220 23.46 0.85 1.47
N LEU A 221 23.41 -0.33 0.89
CA LEU A 221 23.88 -1.52 1.58
C LEU A 221 25.40 -1.41 1.73
N ALA A 222 25.89 -1.60 2.96
CA ALA A 222 27.33 -1.76 3.15
C ALA A 222 27.78 -2.94 2.28
N ALA A 223 28.87 -2.76 1.52
CA ALA A 223 29.48 -3.87 0.80
C ALA A 223 29.80 -5.00 1.80
N PRO A 224 29.58 -6.27 1.44
CA PRO A 224 29.84 -7.41 2.30
C PRO A 224 31.31 -7.50 2.73
#